data_2c28738fe6293001f144fc76b6d40298
#
_entry.id   2c28738fe6293001f144fc76b6d40298
#
_cell.length_a   1.000
_cell.length_b   1.000
_cell.length_c   1.000
_cell.angle_alpha   90.00
_cell.angle_beta   90.00
_cell.angle_gamma   90.00
#
_symmetry.space_group_name_H-M   'P 1'
#
loop_
_entity.id
_entity.type
_entity.pdbx_description
1 polymer ?
#
loop_
_entity_poly.entity_id
_entity_poly.type
_entity_poly.pdbx_seq_one_letter_code
_entity_poly.pdbx_strand_id
1 'polypeptide(L)'
;MKIDGYTRMAAVIAKPIRHSISPFIHNQAYQLTATNVVYLAWEVEEEQVEQSLQQLRVLDMLGANISMPYKKKVLPFLDQVDGSAQLIGSVNTIVQKDGRLTGYNTDGLGFLKSLPKTFSIMNKKLVLLGAGGAATAIVVEAIRQGVGEIHLFVRPESLDKYQAIFAPLSETLDVSIVLHDLSSRDQLNTTIEGTDLLINATGLGMDGSSLPIPKDFIFPKGCLVADLAYFPAKTPFLQLAEEQGAKTLNGLGMLFHQAAVAFELMTDKTFPEEEVWQALKLEYPDYVLEK
;
A
#
# COMPACT_ATOMS: atom_id res chain seq x y z
N MET A 1 -11.25 25.88 -3.14
CA MET A 1 -11.42 25.85 -1.65
C MET A 1 -11.11 27.22 -1.09
N LYS A 2 -11.89 27.73 -0.13
CA LYS A 2 -11.59 28.98 0.61
C LYS A 2 -10.90 28.59 1.93
N ILE A 3 -9.69 29.11 2.17
CA ILE A 3 -8.97 28.92 3.43
C ILE A 3 -9.35 30.07 4.38
N ASP A 4 -9.79 29.76 5.58
CA ASP A 4 -10.20 30.70 6.62
C ASP A 4 -9.78 30.22 8.03
N GLY A 5 -10.19 30.92 9.09
CA GLY A 5 -9.84 30.59 10.46
C GLY A 5 -10.41 29.26 11.00
N TYR A 6 -11.32 28.64 10.25
CA TYR A 6 -11.90 27.33 10.58
C TYR A 6 -11.28 26.17 9.78
N THR A 7 -10.32 26.49 8.88
CA THR A 7 -9.69 25.46 8.04
C THR A 7 -8.78 24.59 8.90
N ARG A 8 -9.09 23.30 8.98
CA ARG A 8 -8.26 22.29 9.63
C ARG A 8 -7.16 21.79 8.68
N MET A 9 -6.21 21.06 9.21
CA MET A 9 -5.12 20.47 8.45
C MET A 9 -5.15 18.95 8.53
N ALA A 10 -4.62 18.31 7.51
CA ALA A 10 -4.16 16.92 7.49
C ALA A 10 -2.83 16.87 6.73
N ALA A 11 -2.06 15.80 6.89
CA ALA A 11 -0.76 15.71 6.24
C ALA A 11 -0.37 14.27 5.89
N VAL A 12 0.63 14.12 5.00
CA VAL A 12 1.46 12.92 4.93
C VAL A 12 2.83 13.24 5.55
N ILE A 13 3.30 12.34 6.42
CA ILE A 13 4.56 12.45 7.17
C ILE A 13 5.51 11.35 6.72
N ALA A 14 6.67 11.71 6.20
CA ALA A 14 7.72 10.77 5.79
C ALA A 14 9.04 11.49 5.48
N LYS A 15 10.06 10.74 5.05
CA LYS A 15 11.31 11.31 4.53
C LYS A 15 11.97 10.35 3.53
N PRO A 16 12.17 10.77 2.25
CA PRO A 16 11.65 11.98 1.62
C PRO A 16 10.15 11.88 1.31
N ILE A 17 9.43 13.01 1.15
CA ILE A 17 7.99 13.00 0.88
C ILE A 17 7.52 14.06 -0.13
N ARG A 18 8.36 15.00 -0.51
CA ARG A 18 7.95 16.14 -1.36
C ARG A 18 7.43 15.75 -2.75
N HIS A 19 7.79 14.55 -3.22
CA HIS A 19 7.32 13.99 -4.50
C HIS A 19 5.94 13.31 -4.42
N SER A 20 5.33 13.26 -3.23
CA SER A 20 4.07 12.56 -3.02
C SER A 20 2.91 13.25 -3.72
N ILE A 21 2.08 12.45 -4.41
CA ILE A 21 0.83 12.92 -5.02
C ILE A 21 -0.37 12.82 -4.06
N SER A 22 -0.18 12.30 -2.83
CA SER A 22 -1.25 12.24 -1.82
C SER A 22 -1.90 13.60 -1.52
N PRO A 23 -1.14 14.73 -1.45
CA PRO A 23 -1.75 16.04 -1.27
C PRO A 23 -2.75 16.39 -2.38
N PHE A 24 -2.47 16.04 -3.63
CA PHE A 24 -3.41 16.27 -4.73
C PHE A 24 -4.69 15.44 -4.51
N ILE A 25 -4.57 14.13 -4.28
CA ILE A 25 -5.71 13.21 -4.11
C ILE A 25 -6.63 13.69 -2.98
N HIS A 26 -6.07 13.97 -1.80
CA HIS A 26 -6.86 14.38 -0.64
C HIS A 26 -7.48 15.77 -0.81
N ASN A 27 -6.74 16.75 -1.33
CA ASN A 27 -7.28 18.11 -1.54
C ASN A 27 -8.40 18.13 -2.59
N GLN A 28 -8.32 17.30 -3.65
CA GLN A 28 -9.44 17.13 -4.59
C GLN A 28 -10.68 16.59 -3.88
N ALA A 29 -10.52 15.55 -3.07
CA ALA A 29 -11.63 14.98 -2.31
C ALA A 29 -12.23 15.98 -1.31
N TYR A 30 -11.41 16.75 -0.58
CA TYR A 30 -11.88 17.77 0.33
C TYR A 30 -12.66 18.88 -0.38
N GLN A 31 -12.20 19.29 -1.57
CA GLN A 31 -12.90 20.28 -2.37
C GLN A 31 -14.27 19.76 -2.83
N LEU A 32 -14.33 18.56 -3.38
CA LEU A 32 -15.55 17.94 -3.90
C LEU A 32 -16.60 17.68 -2.81
N THR A 33 -16.15 17.34 -1.60
CA THR A 33 -17.03 17.06 -0.45
C THR A 33 -17.32 18.30 0.42
N ALA A 34 -16.89 19.49 -0.01
CA ALA A 34 -16.97 20.72 0.77
C ALA A 34 -16.43 20.57 2.22
N THR A 35 -15.34 19.81 2.37
CA THR A 35 -14.67 19.61 3.66
C THR A 35 -13.61 20.70 3.83
N ASN A 36 -13.73 21.52 4.88
CA ASN A 36 -12.82 22.66 5.11
C ASN A 36 -11.49 22.20 5.73
N VAL A 37 -10.68 21.49 4.95
CA VAL A 37 -9.39 20.91 5.33
C VAL A 37 -8.38 21.11 4.21
N VAL A 38 -7.13 21.40 4.57
CA VAL A 38 -5.99 21.40 3.66
C VAL A 38 -5.07 20.24 3.98
N TYR A 39 -4.64 19.52 2.95
CA TYR A 39 -3.71 18.39 3.09
C TYR A 39 -2.33 18.77 2.55
N LEU A 40 -1.30 18.51 3.36
CA LEU A 40 0.08 18.91 3.09
C LEU A 40 1.03 17.70 3.13
N ALA A 41 2.25 17.87 2.59
CA ALA A 41 3.35 16.92 2.76
C ALA A 41 4.36 17.50 3.76
N TRP A 42 4.60 16.77 4.85
CA TRP A 42 5.54 17.14 5.90
C TRP A 42 6.76 16.21 5.86
N GLU A 43 7.88 16.78 5.46
CA GLU A 43 9.16 16.08 5.52
C GLU A 43 9.80 16.38 6.87
N VAL A 44 9.92 15.35 7.71
CA VAL A 44 10.42 15.46 9.07
C VAL A 44 11.59 14.50 9.30
N GLU A 45 12.51 14.88 10.18
CA GLU A 45 13.58 13.98 10.63
C GLU A 45 13.02 12.93 11.60
N GLU A 46 13.76 11.85 11.79
CA GLU A 46 13.32 10.74 12.64
C GLU A 46 13.07 11.19 14.08
N GLU A 47 13.94 12.05 14.59
CA GLU A 47 13.89 12.58 15.96
C GLU A 47 12.69 13.53 16.17
N GLN A 48 12.07 14.00 15.08
CA GLN A 48 10.93 14.91 15.11
C GLN A 48 9.58 14.20 14.97
N VAL A 49 9.58 12.87 14.76
CA VAL A 49 8.34 12.10 14.52
C VAL A 49 7.39 12.23 15.70
N GLU A 50 7.84 12.00 16.93
CA GLU A 50 7.01 12.13 18.14
C GLU A 50 6.42 13.54 18.24
N GLN A 51 7.27 14.59 18.11
CA GLN A 51 6.82 15.97 18.15
C GLN A 51 5.80 16.28 17.07
N SER A 52 5.98 15.74 15.85
CA SER A 52 5.03 15.93 14.76
C SER A 52 3.67 15.29 15.07
N LEU A 53 3.62 14.14 15.72
CA LEU A 53 2.38 13.52 16.17
C LEU A 53 1.70 14.31 17.30
N GLN A 54 2.46 14.92 18.20
CA GLN A 54 1.88 15.81 19.21
C GLN A 54 1.21 17.05 18.58
N GLN A 55 1.73 17.55 17.45
CA GLN A 55 1.08 18.66 16.73
C GLN A 55 -0.28 18.29 16.17
N LEU A 56 -0.53 17.00 15.85
CA LEU A 56 -1.87 16.58 15.43
C LEU A 56 -2.93 16.90 16.50
N ARG A 57 -2.57 16.76 17.79
CA ARG A 57 -3.45 17.06 18.93
C ARG A 57 -3.56 18.57 19.16
N VAL A 58 -2.40 19.25 19.26
CA VAL A 58 -2.32 20.66 19.63
C VAL A 58 -3.00 21.57 18.63
N LEU A 59 -2.88 21.25 17.33
CA LEU A 59 -3.45 22.04 16.24
C LEU A 59 -4.83 21.54 15.78
N ASP A 60 -5.42 20.61 16.51
CA ASP A 60 -6.70 19.96 16.18
C ASP A 60 -6.73 19.49 14.70
N MET A 61 -5.64 18.88 14.24
CA MET A 61 -5.58 18.35 12.88
C MET A 61 -6.54 17.17 12.72
N LEU A 62 -6.99 16.94 11.48
CA LEU A 62 -7.89 15.82 11.19
C LEU A 62 -7.20 14.47 11.36
N GLY A 63 -5.92 14.41 11.00
CA GLY A 63 -5.08 13.23 11.06
C GLY A 63 -3.85 13.35 10.18
N ALA A 64 -3.16 12.24 10.01
CA ALA A 64 -2.01 12.16 9.10
C ALA A 64 -1.88 10.77 8.47
N ASN A 65 -1.44 10.72 7.21
CA ASN A 65 -0.88 9.51 6.65
C ASN A 65 0.61 9.42 7.01
N ILE A 66 1.07 8.20 7.23
CA ILE A 66 2.45 7.90 7.56
C ILE A 66 3.06 7.05 6.45
N SER A 67 4.20 7.48 5.91
CA SER A 67 4.92 6.70 4.92
C SER A 67 6.32 6.30 5.42
N MET A 68 7.11 5.69 4.53
CA MET A 68 8.46 5.25 4.89
C MET A 68 9.35 6.43 5.34
N PRO A 69 10.20 6.21 6.34
CA PRO A 69 10.46 4.97 7.10
C PRO A 69 9.65 4.84 8.39
N TYR A 70 8.60 5.64 8.62
CA TYR A 70 8.00 5.90 9.93
C TYR A 70 6.81 5.01 10.31
N LYS A 71 6.27 4.19 9.39
CA LYS A 71 5.06 3.37 9.62
C LYS A 71 5.10 2.49 10.89
N LYS A 72 6.27 2.00 11.29
CA LYS A 72 6.47 1.25 12.53
C LYS A 72 6.83 2.14 13.71
N LYS A 73 7.55 3.24 13.44
CA LYS A 73 8.08 4.13 14.48
C LYS A 73 7.01 4.93 15.19
N VAL A 74 5.87 5.14 14.57
CA VAL A 74 4.75 5.89 15.16
C VAL A 74 3.96 5.10 16.20
N LEU A 75 4.03 3.76 16.20
CA LEU A 75 3.24 2.90 17.08
C LEU A 75 3.30 3.26 18.57
N PRO A 76 4.49 3.54 19.17
CA PRO A 76 4.60 3.86 20.60
C PRO A 76 3.90 5.17 21.01
N PHE A 77 3.58 6.04 20.05
CA PHE A 77 3.05 7.38 20.30
C PHE A 77 1.53 7.48 20.07
N LEU A 78 0.87 6.35 19.75
CA LEU A 78 -0.57 6.27 19.50
C LEU A 78 -1.32 5.83 20.75
N ASP A 79 -2.53 6.35 20.92
CA ASP A 79 -3.41 5.95 22.03
C ASP A 79 -4.10 4.61 21.74
N GLN A 80 -4.38 4.35 20.46
CA GLN A 80 -4.99 3.10 20.00
C GLN A 80 -4.43 2.70 18.63
N VAL A 81 -4.43 1.40 18.37
CA VAL A 81 -4.09 0.83 17.06
C VAL A 81 -5.21 -0.14 16.67
N ASP A 82 -5.74 -0.01 15.46
CA ASP A 82 -6.75 -0.92 14.93
C ASP A 82 -6.23 -2.35 14.86
N GLY A 83 -7.13 -3.33 15.01
CA GLY A 83 -6.75 -4.74 15.06
C GLY A 83 -6.00 -5.23 13.81
N SER A 84 -6.35 -4.76 12.62
CA SER A 84 -5.62 -5.08 11.39
C SER A 84 -4.21 -4.47 11.38
N ALA A 85 -4.08 -3.22 11.81
CA ALA A 85 -2.79 -2.54 11.93
C ALA A 85 -1.89 -3.17 13.00
N GLN A 86 -2.47 -3.73 14.07
CA GLN A 86 -1.74 -4.51 15.08
C GLN A 86 -1.15 -5.79 14.47
N LEU A 87 -1.95 -6.56 13.71
CA LEU A 87 -1.49 -7.77 13.01
C LEU A 87 -0.39 -7.46 11.99
N ILE A 88 -0.52 -6.34 11.25
CA ILE A 88 0.48 -5.89 10.28
C ILE A 88 1.75 -5.37 10.99
N GLY A 89 1.64 -4.89 12.22
CA GLY A 89 2.73 -4.27 12.96
C GLY A 89 3.20 -2.94 12.36
N SER A 90 2.31 -2.21 11.67
CA SER A 90 2.59 -0.89 11.10
C SER A 90 1.33 -0.08 10.84
N VAL A 91 1.45 1.25 10.90
CA VAL A 91 0.39 2.22 10.69
C VAL A 91 0.76 3.12 9.52
N ASN A 92 -0.16 3.31 8.57
CA ASN A 92 -0.03 4.28 7.48
C ASN A 92 -1.05 5.43 7.56
N THR A 93 -2.00 5.35 8.50
CA THR A 93 -3.05 6.36 8.68
C THR A 93 -3.30 6.56 10.17
N ILE A 94 -3.25 7.81 10.61
CA ILE A 94 -3.57 8.22 11.98
C ILE A 94 -4.78 9.15 11.92
N VAL A 95 -5.80 8.84 12.68
CA VAL A 95 -6.97 9.70 12.86
C VAL A 95 -6.88 10.36 14.23
N GLN A 96 -7.03 11.68 14.26
CA GLN A 96 -7.17 12.45 15.50
C GLN A 96 -8.64 12.75 15.74
N LYS A 97 -9.15 12.33 16.91
CA LYS A 97 -10.51 12.64 17.37
C LYS A 97 -10.47 12.90 18.86
N ASP A 98 -10.95 14.06 19.28
CA ASP A 98 -11.01 14.50 20.68
C ASP A 98 -9.65 14.38 21.43
N GLY A 99 -8.57 14.74 20.75
CA GLY A 99 -7.20 14.68 21.28
C GLY A 99 -6.58 13.26 21.31
N ARG A 100 -7.29 12.22 20.86
CA ARG A 100 -6.80 10.85 20.78
C ARG A 100 -6.32 10.51 19.37
N LEU A 101 -5.19 9.80 19.27
CA LEU A 101 -4.62 9.31 18.03
C LEU A 101 -4.88 7.81 17.87
N THR A 102 -5.65 7.45 16.88
CA THR A 102 -5.91 6.04 16.53
C THR A 102 -5.19 5.72 15.21
N GLY A 103 -4.37 4.67 15.22
CA GLY A 103 -3.62 4.21 14.06
C GLY A 103 -4.32 3.11 13.29
N TYR A 104 -4.31 3.22 11.96
CA TYR A 104 -4.85 2.26 11.00
C TYR A 104 -3.81 1.89 9.95
N ASN A 105 -4.07 0.79 9.24
CA ASN A 105 -3.31 0.46 8.04
C ASN A 105 -4.27 0.23 6.86
N THR A 106 -4.24 1.14 5.89
CA THR A 106 -5.11 1.14 4.72
C THR A 106 -4.45 0.55 3.47
N ASP A 107 -3.16 0.14 3.55
CA ASP A 107 -2.39 -0.32 2.39
C ASP A 107 -2.98 -1.60 1.77
N GLY A 108 -3.24 -2.62 2.60
CA GLY A 108 -3.76 -3.90 2.13
C GLY A 108 -5.14 -3.77 1.51
N LEU A 109 -6.06 -3.08 2.19
CA LEU A 109 -7.40 -2.81 1.67
C LEU A 109 -7.34 -1.97 0.40
N GLY A 110 -6.46 -0.97 0.34
CA GLY A 110 -6.24 -0.14 -0.86
C GLY A 110 -5.77 -0.97 -2.05
N PHE A 111 -4.86 -1.92 -1.84
CA PHE A 111 -4.43 -2.84 -2.89
C PHE A 111 -5.59 -3.72 -3.37
N LEU A 112 -6.33 -4.38 -2.48
CA LEU A 112 -7.43 -5.27 -2.89
C LEU A 112 -8.56 -4.51 -3.59
N LYS A 113 -8.86 -3.28 -3.19
CA LYS A 113 -9.81 -2.40 -3.91
C LYS A 113 -9.30 -2.01 -5.31
N SER A 114 -7.99 -2.02 -5.56
CA SER A 114 -7.40 -1.70 -6.87
C SER A 114 -7.51 -2.85 -7.88
N LEU A 115 -7.80 -4.06 -7.43
CA LEU A 115 -7.98 -5.22 -8.31
C LEU A 115 -9.20 -5.03 -9.23
N PRO A 116 -9.18 -5.60 -10.46
CA PRO A 116 -10.33 -5.54 -11.34
C PRO A 116 -11.59 -6.08 -10.65
N LYS A 117 -12.74 -5.43 -10.83
CA LYS A 117 -14.03 -5.86 -10.23
C LYS A 117 -14.42 -7.31 -10.56
N THR A 118 -13.85 -7.87 -11.64
CA THR A 118 -14.03 -9.26 -12.07
C THR A 118 -13.08 -10.24 -11.37
N PHE A 119 -12.13 -9.76 -10.56
CA PHE A 119 -11.16 -10.58 -9.84
C PHE A 119 -11.53 -10.66 -8.38
N SER A 120 -11.80 -11.86 -7.88
CA SER A 120 -11.97 -12.14 -6.45
C SER A 120 -10.72 -12.83 -5.91
N ILE A 121 -10.22 -12.39 -4.75
CA ILE A 121 -9.08 -13.02 -4.08
C ILE A 121 -9.46 -14.34 -3.37
N MET A 122 -10.75 -14.58 -3.13
CA MET A 122 -11.26 -15.75 -2.41
C MET A 122 -10.83 -17.04 -3.11
N ASN A 123 -10.25 -17.96 -2.34
CA ASN A 123 -9.71 -19.25 -2.79
C ASN A 123 -8.61 -19.15 -3.87
N LYS A 124 -7.96 -18.00 -4.01
CA LYS A 124 -6.90 -17.77 -5.00
C LYS A 124 -5.52 -18.07 -4.44
N LYS A 125 -4.61 -18.44 -5.34
CA LYS A 125 -3.18 -18.57 -5.06
C LYS A 125 -2.48 -17.24 -5.29
N LEU A 126 -1.91 -16.72 -4.23
CA LEU A 126 -1.21 -15.43 -4.18
C LEU A 126 0.29 -15.65 -4.04
N VAL A 127 1.07 -15.10 -4.95
CA VAL A 127 2.54 -15.10 -4.87
C VAL A 127 3.04 -13.67 -4.80
N LEU A 128 3.88 -13.35 -3.78
CA LEU A 128 4.52 -12.05 -3.63
C LEU A 128 6.05 -12.19 -3.73
N LEU A 129 6.64 -11.32 -4.51
CA LEU A 129 8.09 -11.11 -4.54
C LEU A 129 8.41 -9.97 -3.57
N GLY A 130 9.05 -10.28 -2.44
CA GLY A 130 9.26 -9.38 -1.32
C GLY A 130 8.22 -9.52 -0.21
N ALA A 131 8.62 -9.18 1.02
CA ALA A 131 7.80 -9.32 2.24
C ALA A 131 7.88 -8.10 3.16
N GLY A 132 8.04 -6.90 2.58
CA GLY A 132 8.06 -5.63 3.31
C GLY A 132 6.72 -5.24 3.91
N GLY A 133 6.62 -4.04 4.48
CA GLY A 133 5.39 -3.57 5.15
C GLY A 133 4.15 -3.58 4.26
N ALA A 134 4.27 -3.19 2.98
CA ALA A 134 3.16 -3.24 2.04
C ALA A 134 2.73 -4.69 1.74
N ALA A 135 3.70 -5.61 1.53
CA ALA A 135 3.41 -7.02 1.35
C ALA A 135 2.70 -7.62 2.56
N THR A 136 3.16 -7.32 3.79
CA THR A 136 2.51 -7.78 5.02
C THR A 136 1.06 -7.27 5.12
N ALA A 137 0.82 -6.02 4.76
CA ALA A 137 -0.53 -5.46 4.75
C ALA A 137 -1.45 -6.16 3.74
N ILE A 138 -0.95 -6.44 2.54
CA ILE A 138 -1.67 -7.18 1.50
C ILE A 138 -1.97 -8.61 1.97
N VAL A 139 -1.00 -9.30 2.55
CA VAL A 139 -1.16 -10.66 3.09
C VAL A 139 -2.27 -10.72 4.14
N VAL A 140 -2.19 -9.85 5.16
CA VAL A 140 -3.22 -9.80 6.23
C VAL A 140 -4.60 -9.54 5.66
N GLU A 141 -4.74 -8.59 4.76
CA GLU A 141 -6.05 -8.28 4.17
C GLU A 141 -6.54 -9.35 3.21
N ALA A 142 -5.66 -9.98 2.42
CA ALA A 142 -6.00 -11.12 1.56
C ALA A 142 -6.53 -12.31 2.37
N ILE A 143 -5.92 -12.61 3.52
CA ILE A 143 -6.40 -13.64 4.44
C ILE A 143 -7.81 -13.32 4.96
N ARG A 144 -8.03 -12.08 5.37
CA ARG A 144 -9.35 -11.62 5.85
C ARG A 144 -10.43 -11.74 4.76
N GLN A 145 -10.04 -11.71 3.49
CA GLN A 145 -10.95 -11.88 2.34
C GLN A 145 -10.97 -13.30 1.76
N GLY A 146 -10.37 -14.27 2.48
CA GLY A 146 -10.48 -15.69 2.17
C GLY A 146 -9.56 -16.17 1.04
N VAL A 147 -8.35 -15.60 0.92
CA VAL A 147 -7.32 -16.14 0.02
C VAL A 147 -7.05 -17.62 0.32
N GLY A 148 -6.80 -18.43 -0.71
CA GLY A 148 -6.60 -19.87 -0.53
C GLY A 148 -5.16 -20.26 -0.16
N GLU A 149 -4.18 -19.64 -0.82
CA GLU A 149 -2.78 -20.01 -0.70
C GLU A 149 -1.86 -18.81 -0.85
N ILE A 150 -0.86 -18.66 0.01
CA ILE A 150 0.07 -17.53 0.01
C ILE A 150 1.52 -18.02 -0.02
N HIS A 151 2.28 -17.53 -0.99
CA HIS A 151 3.71 -17.74 -1.10
C HIS A 151 4.45 -16.41 -1.16
N LEU A 152 5.52 -16.28 -0.36
CA LEU A 152 6.35 -15.10 -0.28
C LEU A 152 7.79 -15.45 -0.65
N PHE A 153 8.32 -14.80 -1.67
CA PHE A 153 9.71 -14.92 -2.06
C PHE A 153 10.53 -13.79 -1.45
N VAL A 154 11.52 -14.13 -0.65
CA VAL A 154 12.38 -13.18 0.05
C VAL A 154 13.85 -13.51 -0.18
N ARG A 155 14.73 -12.54 0.02
CA ARG A 155 16.16 -12.79 -0.06
C ARG A 155 16.60 -13.79 1.01
N PRO A 156 17.55 -14.70 0.73
CA PRO A 156 17.97 -15.78 1.66
C PRO A 156 18.31 -15.25 3.06
N GLU A 157 19.05 -14.15 3.12
CA GLU A 157 19.46 -13.51 4.39
C GLU A 157 18.29 -12.92 5.19
N SER A 158 17.11 -12.88 4.62
CA SER A 158 15.91 -12.33 5.26
C SER A 158 14.89 -13.40 5.66
N LEU A 159 15.11 -14.68 5.33
CA LEU A 159 14.17 -15.77 5.58
C LEU A 159 13.80 -15.87 7.06
N ASP A 160 14.80 -15.96 7.96
CA ASP A 160 14.54 -16.08 9.41
C ASP A 160 13.76 -14.91 9.97
N LYS A 161 14.09 -13.69 9.51
CA LYS A 161 13.38 -12.48 9.89
C LYS A 161 11.90 -12.54 9.52
N TYR A 162 11.61 -12.95 8.29
CA TYR A 162 10.22 -12.99 7.83
C TYR A 162 9.48 -14.23 8.34
N GLN A 163 10.18 -15.34 8.60
CA GLN A 163 9.60 -16.49 9.30
C GLN A 163 9.08 -16.07 10.69
N ALA A 164 9.86 -15.29 11.43
CA ALA A 164 9.44 -14.76 12.73
C ALA A 164 8.22 -13.83 12.67
N ILE A 165 7.98 -13.17 11.53
CA ILE A 165 6.82 -12.30 11.32
C ILE A 165 5.58 -13.10 10.88
N PHE A 166 5.75 -14.02 9.91
CA PHE A 166 4.61 -14.67 9.27
C PHE A 166 4.17 -15.97 9.96
N ALA A 167 5.03 -16.66 10.73
CA ALA A 167 4.60 -17.85 11.47
C ALA A 167 3.50 -17.55 12.51
N PRO A 168 3.61 -16.52 13.35
CA PRO A 168 2.52 -16.15 14.27
C PRO A 168 1.24 -15.71 13.54
N LEU A 169 1.37 -15.05 12.38
CA LEU A 169 0.22 -14.64 11.56
C LEU A 169 -0.49 -15.85 10.96
N SER A 170 0.28 -16.83 10.44
CA SER A 170 -0.22 -18.09 9.92
C SER A 170 -1.02 -18.86 10.98
N GLU A 171 -0.48 -18.96 12.20
CA GLU A 171 -1.16 -19.61 13.33
C GLU A 171 -2.42 -18.84 13.77
N THR A 172 -2.32 -17.53 13.93
CA THR A 172 -3.42 -16.70 14.42
C THR A 172 -4.59 -16.65 13.44
N LEU A 173 -4.32 -16.68 12.14
CA LEU A 173 -5.31 -16.53 11.08
C LEU A 173 -5.70 -17.86 10.42
N ASP A 174 -5.14 -18.98 10.88
CA ASP A 174 -5.37 -20.35 10.37
C ASP A 174 -5.22 -20.47 8.83
N VAL A 175 -4.13 -19.89 8.30
CA VAL A 175 -3.81 -19.88 6.86
C VAL A 175 -2.36 -20.24 6.63
N SER A 176 -2.08 -21.09 5.62
CA SER A 176 -0.72 -21.42 5.22
C SER A 176 -0.04 -20.25 4.51
N ILE A 177 1.04 -19.75 5.11
CA ILE A 177 1.94 -18.75 4.51
C ILE A 177 3.30 -19.39 4.34
N VAL A 178 3.71 -19.62 3.10
CA VAL A 178 4.97 -20.32 2.77
C VAL A 178 6.02 -19.30 2.31
N LEU A 179 7.18 -19.34 2.97
CA LEU A 179 8.34 -18.52 2.59
C LEU A 179 9.30 -19.30 1.68
N HIS A 180 9.82 -18.63 0.67
CA HIS A 180 10.75 -19.16 -0.31
C HIS A 180 11.96 -18.26 -0.49
N ASP A 181 13.06 -18.87 -0.92
CA ASP A 181 14.25 -18.14 -1.34
C ASP A 181 14.05 -17.54 -2.74
N LEU A 182 14.09 -16.19 -2.83
CA LEU A 182 13.94 -15.47 -4.10
C LEU A 182 15.09 -15.76 -5.08
N SER A 183 16.25 -16.19 -4.61
CA SER A 183 17.39 -16.58 -5.46
C SER A 183 17.26 -17.99 -6.04
N SER A 184 16.34 -18.81 -5.50
CA SER A 184 16.09 -20.18 -5.96
C SER A 184 15.16 -20.20 -7.16
N ARG A 185 15.75 -20.33 -8.34
CA ARG A 185 15.03 -20.42 -9.61
C ARG A 185 14.07 -21.59 -9.69
N ASP A 186 14.50 -22.74 -9.14
CA ASP A 186 13.69 -23.97 -9.14
C ASP A 186 12.45 -23.80 -8.26
N GLN A 187 12.60 -23.22 -7.06
CA GLN A 187 11.46 -22.90 -6.19
C GLN A 187 10.50 -21.93 -6.86
N LEU A 188 11.03 -20.88 -7.52
CA LEU A 188 10.21 -19.89 -8.21
C LEU A 188 9.39 -20.56 -9.32
N ASN A 189 10.05 -21.32 -10.22
CA ASN A 189 9.39 -21.98 -11.34
C ASN A 189 8.31 -22.98 -10.89
N THR A 190 8.58 -23.75 -9.84
CA THR A 190 7.62 -24.74 -9.32
C THR A 190 6.44 -24.06 -8.62
N THR A 191 6.72 -23.03 -7.79
CA THR A 191 5.68 -22.37 -6.98
C THR A 191 4.75 -21.53 -7.85
N ILE A 192 5.27 -20.93 -8.94
CA ILE A 192 4.49 -20.04 -9.77
C ILE A 192 3.38 -20.73 -10.56
N GLU A 193 3.45 -22.04 -10.75
CA GLU A 193 2.41 -22.79 -11.45
C GLU A 193 1.06 -22.65 -10.75
N GLY A 194 0.03 -22.35 -11.53
CA GLY A 194 -1.32 -22.14 -11.02
C GLY A 194 -1.53 -20.85 -10.22
N THR A 195 -0.56 -19.93 -10.22
CA THR A 195 -0.72 -18.63 -9.55
C THR A 195 -1.79 -17.79 -10.22
N ASP A 196 -2.74 -17.30 -9.43
CA ASP A 196 -3.80 -16.39 -9.88
C ASP A 196 -3.36 -14.92 -9.85
N LEU A 197 -2.55 -14.54 -8.85
CA LEU A 197 -2.06 -13.17 -8.66
C LEU A 197 -0.59 -13.18 -8.24
N LEU A 198 0.27 -12.60 -9.06
CA LEU A 198 1.70 -12.39 -8.79
C LEU A 198 1.98 -10.92 -8.55
N ILE A 199 2.61 -10.60 -7.41
CA ILE A 199 2.85 -9.21 -7.00
C ILE A 199 4.35 -8.96 -6.81
N ASN A 200 4.89 -7.95 -7.48
CA ASN A 200 6.19 -7.37 -7.13
C ASN A 200 6.01 -6.37 -5.97
N ALA A 201 6.54 -6.73 -4.81
CA ALA A 201 6.58 -5.89 -3.62
C ALA A 201 8.03 -5.59 -3.15
N THR A 202 9.02 -5.74 -4.05
CA THR A 202 10.45 -5.55 -3.72
C THR A 202 10.93 -4.10 -3.85
N GLY A 203 10.26 -3.29 -4.64
CA GLY A 203 10.74 -1.96 -5.06
C GLY A 203 11.73 -2.00 -6.23
N LEU A 204 12.16 -3.19 -6.69
CA LEU A 204 12.90 -3.32 -7.95
C LEU A 204 11.99 -2.94 -9.12
N GLY A 205 12.54 -2.21 -10.08
CA GLY A 205 11.79 -1.67 -11.22
C GLY A 205 11.45 -0.19 -11.09
N MET A 206 11.51 0.42 -9.90
CA MET A 206 11.34 1.87 -9.69
C MET A 206 12.46 2.69 -10.37
N ASP A 207 13.60 2.09 -10.64
CA ASP A 207 14.72 2.66 -11.39
C ASP A 207 14.53 2.56 -12.92
N GLY A 208 13.43 1.98 -13.38
CA GLY A 208 13.12 1.77 -14.79
C GLY A 208 13.96 0.67 -15.49
N SER A 209 14.77 -0.09 -14.75
CA SER A 209 15.72 -1.06 -15.34
C SER A 209 15.83 -2.39 -14.61
N SER A 210 15.71 -2.42 -13.29
CA SER A 210 15.87 -3.63 -12.49
C SER A 210 14.64 -4.55 -12.56
N LEU A 211 14.88 -5.87 -12.43
CA LEU A 211 13.83 -6.90 -12.42
C LEU A 211 13.92 -7.72 -11.13
N PRO A 212 12.78 -8.06 -10.52
CA PRO A 212 12.73 -8.96 -9.35
C PRO A 212 12.84 -10.44 -9.72
N ILE A 213 12.82 -10.77 -11.00
CA ILE A 213 12.84 -12.11 -11.59
C ILE A 213 13.86 -12.21 -12.72
N PRO A 214 14.29 -13.42 -13.14
CA PRO A 214 15.10 -13.59 -14.33
C PRO A 214 14.42 -13.08 -15.61
N LYS A 215 15.20 -12.58 -16.58
CA LYS A 215 14.66 -12.05 -17.85
C LYS A 215 13.95 -13.10 -18.71
N ASP A 216 14.29 -14.36 -18.55
CA ASP A 216 13.70 -15.51 -19.26
C ASP A 216 12.58 -16.19 -18.45
N PHE A 217 12.05 -15.51 -17.41
CA PHE A 217 10.93 -15.98 -16.62
C PHE A 217 9.66 -16.08 -17.47
N ILE A 218 8.89 -17.17 -17.27
CA ILE A 218 7.63 -17.41 -17.98
C ILE A 218 6.47 -17.20 -16.99
N PHE A 219 5.61 -16.25 -17.31
CA PHE A 219 4.42 -15.99 -16.50
C PHE A 219 3.34 -17.06 -16.71
N PRO A 220 2.64 -17.49 -15.62
CA PRO A 220 1.52 -18.43 -15.74
C PRO A 220 0.40 -17.86 -16.61
N LYS A 221 -0.21 -18.69 -17.44
CA LYS A 221 -1.35 -18.28 -18.26
C LYS A 221 -2.54 -17.88 -17.38
N GLY A 222 -3.11 -16.71 -17.65
CA GLY A 222 -4.27 -16.18 -16.93
C GLY A 222 -3.93 -15.55 -15.58
N CYS A 223 -2.67 -15.55 -15.16
CA CYS A 223 -2.22 -14.84 -13.97
C CYS A 223 -2.41 -13.33 -14.13
N LEU A 224 -2.93 -12.68 -13.09
CA LEU A 224 -2.89 -11.22 -12.96
C LEU A 224 -1.52 -10.84 -12.36
N VAL A 225 -0.81 -9.93 -13.00
CA VAL A 225 0.52 -9.48 -12.56
C VAL A 225 0.44 -8.05 -12.06
N ALA A 226 0.88 -7.81 -10.82
CA ALA A 226 0.84 -6.50 -10.19
C ALA A 226 2.24 -6.06 -9.76
N ASP A 227 2.51 -4.77 -9.86
CA ASP A 227 3.69 -4.13 -9.28
C ASP A 227 3.23 -3.04 -8.29
N LEU A 228 3.77 -3.01 -7.09
CA LEU A 228 3.43 -1.98 -6.12
C LEU A 228 4.08 -0.63 -6.44
N ALA A 229 5.08 -0.60 -7.33
CA ALA A 229 5.57 0.64 -7.90
C ALA A 229 4.51 1.28 -8.79
N TYR A 230 4.35 2.60 -8.67
CA TYR A 230 3.46 3.39 -9.52
C TYR A 230 4.22 4.33 -10.46
N PHE A 231 5.52 4.44 -10.30
CA PHE A 231 6.40 5.18 -11.19
C PHE A 231 7.74 4.42 -11.38
N PRO A 232 8.17 4.22 -12.66
CA PRO A 232 7.42 4.50 -13.88
C PRO A 232 6.10 3.73 -13.95
N ALA A 233 5.10 4.24 -14.68
CA ALA A 233 3.77 3.57 -14.75
C ALA A 233 3.87 2.13 -15.24
N LYS A 234 4.78 1.87 -16.18
CA LYS A 234 5.11 0.54 -16.68
C LYS A 234 6.56 0.19 -16.29
N THR A 235 6.70 -0.60 -15.23
CA THR A 235 8.00 -1.11 -14.78
C THR A 235 8.51 -2.22 -15.75
N PRO A 236 9.81 -2.53 -15.77
CA PRO A 236 10.34 -3.66 -16.54
C PRO A 236 9.64 -4.99 -16.24
N PHE A 237 9.20 -5.19 -15.00
CA PHE A 237 8.44 -6.37 -14.60
C PHE A 237 7.06 -6.45 -15.28
N LEU A 238 6.32 -5.36 -15.30
CA LEU A 238 5.02 -5.28 -15.99
C LEU A 238 5.18 -5.34 -17.51
N GLN A 239 6.22 -4.72 -18.06
CA GLN A 239 6.52 -4.82 -19.49
C GLN A 239 6.74 -6.27 -19.90
N LEU A 240 7.59 -7.01 -19.18
CA LEU A 240 7.88 -8.41 -19.48
C LEU A 240 6.63 -9.29 -19.37
N ALA A 241 5.72 -8.98 -18.42
CA ALA A 241 4.45 -9.70 -18.25
C ALA A 241 3.49 -9.43 -19.43
N GLU A 242 3.37 -8.18 -19.88
CA GLU A 242 2.52 -7.81 -21.02
C GLU A 242 3.01 -8.40 -22.33
N GLU A 243 4.33 -8.44 -22.58
CA GLU A 243 4.93 -9.08 -23.75
C GLU A 243 4.56 -10.56 -23.85
N GLN A 244 4.25 -11.21 -22.72
CA GLN A 244 3.78 -12.59 -22.65
C GLN A 244 2.26 -12.71 -22.56
N GLY A 245 1.51 -11.59 -22.72
CA GLY A 245 0.04 -11.57 -22.76
C GLY A 245 -0.64 -11.61 -21.37
N ALA A 246 0.08 -11.37 -20.28
CA ALA A 246 -0.52 -11.25 -18.96
C ALA A 246 -1.28 -9.92 -18.81
N LYS A 247 -2.34 -9.92 -17.97
CA LYS A 247 -2.97 -8.68 -17.52
C LYS A 247 -2.13 -8.06 -16.40
N THR A 248 -1.95 -6.74 -16.45
CA THR A 248 -1.06 -6.03 -15.52
C THR A 248 -1.78 -4.95 -14.74
N LEU A 249 -1.23 -4.64 -13.54
CA LEU A 249 -1.62 -3.53 -12.66
C LEU A 249 -0.36 -2.88 -12.09
N ASN A 250 -0.32 -1.55 -12.06
CA ASN A 250 0.70 -0.82 -11.29
C ASN A 250 0.17 -0.35 -9.93
N GLY A 251 1.04 0.19 -9.10
CA GLY A 251 0.74 0.61 -7.74
C GLY A 251 -0.14 1.85 -7.60
N LEU A 252 -0.50 2.55 -8.71
CA LEU A 252 -1.30 3.77 -8.64
C LEU A 252 -2.69 3.51 -8.05
N GLY A 253 -3.32 2.38 -8.44
CA GLY A 253 -4.61 1.98 -7.87
C GLY A 253 -4.55 1.76 -6.36
N MET A 254 -3.51 1.09 -5.88
CA MET A 254 -3.27 0.91 -4.44
C MET A 254 -3.09 2.26 -3.73
N LEU A 255 -2.26 3.15 -4.27
CA LEU A 255 -2.04 4.49 -3.73
C LEU A 255 -3.33 5.30 -3.65
N PHE A 256 -4.15 5.23 -4.68
CA PHE A 256 -5.44 5.91 -4.75
C PHE A 256 -6.44 5.37 -3.71
N HIS A 257 -6.67 4.08 -3.70
CA HIS A 257 -7.68 3.49 -2.82
C HIS A 257 -7.28 3.50 -1.33
N GLN A 258 -5.96 3.41 -0.99
CA GLN A 258 -5.55 3.58 0.39
C GLN A 258 -5.80 5.02 0.88
N ALA A 259 -5.66 6.01 -0.01
CA ALA A 259 -6.00 7.41 0.30
C ALA A 259 -7.51 7.61 0.45
N ALA A 260 -8.32 6.93 -0.37
CA ALA A 260 -9.78 6.95 -0.24
C ALA A 260 -10.23 6.41 1.12
N VAL A 261 -9.71 5.25 1.54
CA VAL A 261 -10.01 4.67 2.87
C VAL A 261 -9.54 5.60 3.99
N ALA A 262 -8.33 6.17 3.88
CA ALA A 262 -7.82 7.12 4.87
C ALA A 262 -8.68 8.39 4.97
N PHE A 263 -9.15 8.92 3.84
CA PHE A 263 -10.08 10.05 3.81
C PHE A 263 -11.38 9.74 4.54
N GLU A 264 -11.99 8.58 4.27
CA GLU A 264 -13.24 8.15 4.92
C GLU A 264 -13.07 8.00 6.44
N LEU A 265 -11.95 7.40 6.89
CA LEU A 265 -11.62 7.29 8.31
C LEU A 265 -11.43 8.65 8.99
N MET A 266 -10.82 9.61 8.30
CA MET A 266 -10.57 10.95 8.85
C MET A 266 -11.79 11.86 8.86
N THR A 267 -12.75 11.67 7.93
CA THR A 267 -13.82 12.63 7.69
C THR A 267 -15.22 12.13 8.00
N ASP A 268 -15.39 10.81 8.17
CA ASP A 268 -16.70 10.14 8.20
C ASP A 268 -17.56 10.42 6.95
N LYS A 269 -16.94 10.80 5.81
CA LYS A 269 -17.61 11.08 4.53
C LYS A 269 -17.16 10.09 3.47
N THR A 270 -18.06 9.78 2.52
CA THR A 270 -17.74 8.97 1.35
C THR A 270 -16.73 9.68 0.45
N PHE A 271 -15.69 8.97 0.04
CA PHE A 271 -14.70 9.50 -0.89
C PHE A 271 -15.27 9.54 -2.32
N PRO A 272 -15.15 10.67 -3.06
CA PRO A 272 -15.66 10.81 -4.43
C PRO A 272 -14.70 10.15 -5.44
N GLU A 273 -14.73 8.81 -5.50
CA GLU A 273 -13.72 8.00 -6.22
C GLU A 273 -13.62 8.37 -7.71
N GLU A 274 -14.77 8.46 -8.42
CA GLU A 274 -14.77 8.65 -9.86
C GLU A 274 -14.20 10.03 -10.23
N GLU A 275 -14.66 11.08 -9.58
CA GLU A 275 -14.26 12.47 -9.86
C GLU A 275 -12.78 12.69 -9.54
N VAL A 276 -12.32 12.17 -8.39
CA VAL A 276 -10.89 12.30 -7.99
C VAL A 276 -10.01 11.45 -8.92
N TRP A 277 -10.46 10.25 -9.32
CA TRP A 277 -9.70 9.42 -10.27
C TRP A 277 -9.55 10.08 -11.63
N GLN A 278 -10.62 10.71 -12.16
CA GLN A 278 -10.55 11.47 -13.42
C GLN A 278 -9.61 12.67 -13.31
N ALA A 279 -9.68 13.42 -12.21
CA ALA A 279 -8.76 14.54 -11.96
C ALA A 279 -7.29 14.07 -11.87
N LEU A 280 -7.05 12.94 -11.20
CA LEU A 280 -5.72 12.33 -11.06
C LEU A 280 -5.12 11.96 -12.44
N LYS A 281 -5.91 11.33 -13.30
CA LYS A 281 -5.45 10.96 -14.65
C LYS A 281 -5.09 12.15 -15.52
N LEU A 282 -5.78 13.28 -15.35
CA LEU A 282 -5.51 14.51 -16.08
C LEU A 282 -4.25 15.21 -15.58
N GLU A 283 -4.03 15.23 -14.27
CA GLU A 283 -2.89 15.92 -13.66
C GLU A 283 -1.60 15.10 -13.75
N TYR A 284 -1.72 13.77 -13.64
CA TYR A 284 -0.58 12.83 -13.59
C TYR A 284 -0.70 11.72 -14.66
N PRO A 285 -0.77 12.04 -15.96
CA PRO A 285 -0.92 11.04 -17.01
C PRO A 285 0.23 10.02 -17.04
N ASP A 286 1.46 10.44 -16.70
CA ASP A 286 2.65 9.59 -16.69
C ASP A 286 2.64 8.48 -15.61
N TYR A 287 1.70 8.54 -14.67
CA TYR A 287 1.51 7.51 -13.63
C TYR A 287 0.47 6.46 -14.02
N VAL A 288 -0.33 6.76 -15.04
CA VAL A 288 -1.43 5.90 -15.48
C VAL A 288 -0.91 4.83 -16.43
N LEU A 289 -1.17 3.57 -16.09
CA LEU A 289 -0.91 2.46 -16.99
C LEU A 289 -1.96 2.49 -18.11
N GLU A 290 -1.54 2.77 -19.33
CA GLU A 290 -2.40 2.69 -20.51
C GLU A 290 -2.85 1.24 -20.71
N LYS A 291 -4.16 1.06 -20.98
CA LYS A 291 -4.77 -0.25 -21.20
C LYS A 291 -4.75 -0.61 -22.67
#